data_1ea41bee55cc1018c47c90cbe3f3d7a7
#
_entry.id   1ea41bee55cc1018c47c90cbe3f3d7a7
#
_cell.length_a   1.000
_cell.length_b   1.000
_cell.length_c   1.000
_cell.angle_alpha   90.00
_cell.angle_beta   90.00
_cell.angle_gamma   90.00
#
_symmetry.space_group_name_H-M   'P 1'
#
loop_
_entity.id
_entity.type
_entity.pdbx_description
1 polymer ?
#
loop_
_entity_poly.entity_id
_entity_poly.type
_entity_poly.pdbx_seq_one_letter_code
_entity_poly.pdbx_strand_id
1 'polypeptide(L)'
;DSILKPASIDNVMVCPANSDLASADIDLISAEGRSYLLKNAIAEAVRNGHTYDFIFIDCPPSLSLLTVNALVAADSVIIPLQSEFFALEGLSQLMLTIRDIRKTANADLRIEGVLVTMTDNRNRLSQNVEADARENLGELVFNTTIPRNVRVSEAPSFSIPVLSYDTNSKGAEAYRKLALEIISR
;
A
#
# COMPACT_ATOMS: atom_id res chain seq x y z
N ASP A 1 12.06 -19.32 -3.63
CA ASP A 1 12.30 -19.61 -2.18
C ASP A 1 13.49 -18.86 -1.58
N SER A 2 14.55 -18.59 -2.36
CA SER A 2 15.78 -17.97 -1.84
C SER A 2 15.66 -16.48 -1.50
N ILE A 3 14.64 -15.79 -1.99
CA ILE A 3 14.46 -14.33 -1.80
C ILE A 3 13.60 -13.98 -0.58
N LEU A 4 12.75 -14.91 -0.12
CA LEU A 4 11.92 -14.70 1.07
C LEU A 4 12.77 -14.83 2.34
N LYS A 5 12.70 -13.84 3.22
CA LYS A 5 13.42 -13.79 4.49
C LYS A 5 12.45 -13.61 5.65
N PRO A 6 12.65 -14.29 6.77
CA PRO A 6 11.87 -14.01 7.97
C PRO A 6 12.17 -12.59 8.47
N ALA A 7 11.14 -11.86 8.86
CA ALA A 7 11.31 -10.60 9.55
C ALA A 7 11.69 -10.81 11.03
N SER A 8 12.01 -9.72 11.72
CA SER A 8 12.22 -9.72 13.18
C SER A 8 10.93 -9.89 14.00
N ILE A 9 9.81 -10.01 13.31
CA ILE A 9 8.47 -10.17 13.90
C ILE A 9 7.94 -11.55 13.51
N ASP A 10 7.33 -12.25 14.45
CA ASP A 10 6.76 -13.57 14.22
C ASP A 10 5.68 -13.53 13.13
N ASN A 11 5.64 -14.60 12.33
CA ASN A 11 4.68 -14.78 11.24
C ASN A 11 4.76 -13.73 10.10
N VAL A 12 5.85 -12.98 10.01
CA VAL A 12 6.10 -12.04 8.94
C VAL A 12 7.27 -12.48 8.08
N MET A 13 7.04 -12.64 6.78
CA MET A 13 8.06 -12.86 5.77
C MET A 13 8.23 -11.60 4.92
N VAL A 14 9.43 -11.31 4.50
CA VAL A 14 9.76 -10.16 3.66
C VAL A 14 10.40 -10.64 2.36
N CYS A 15 9.91 -10.13 1.24
CA CYS A 15 10.58 -10.21 -0.06
C CYS A 15 11.23 -8.85 -0.33
N PRO A 16 12.53 -8.67 0.01
CA PRO A 16 13.18 -7.38 -0.14
C PRO A 16 13.46 -7.06 -1.61
N ALA A 17 13.25 -5.81 -2.00
CA ALA A 17 13.73 -5.26 -3.25
C ALA A 17 15.15 -4.69 -3.09
N ASN A 18 15.88 -4.58 -4.21
CA ASN A 18 17.16 -3.89 -4.30
C ASN A 18 17.11 -2.86 -5.44
N SER A 19 18.20 -2.13 -5.65
CA SER A 19 18.31 -1.11 -6.71
C SER A 19 18.12 -1.68 -8.12
N ASP A 20 18.43 -2.97 -8.34
CA ASP A 20 18.31 -3.58 -9.66
C ASP A 20 16.84 -3.70 -10.10
N LEU A 21 15.90 -3.79 -9.14
CA LEU A 21 14.47 -3.79 -9.47
C LEU A 21 14.03 -2.46 -10.12
N ALA A 22 14.72 -1.36 -9.84
CA ALA A 22 14.40 -0.07 -10.46
C ALA A 22 14.67 -0.06 -11.98
N SER A 23 15.54 -0.91 -12.50
CA SER A 23 15.81 -1.07 -13.93
C SER A 23 14.77 -1.92 -14.66
N ALA A 24 13.87 -2.60 -13.93
CA ALA A 24 12.90 -3.53 -14.52
C ALA A 24 12.01 -2.88 -15.60
N ASP A 25 11.71 -1.58 -15.49
CA ASP A 25 10.95 -0.85 -16.50
C ASP A 25 11.65 -0.84 -17.87
N ILE A 26 12.98 -0.83 -17.88
CA ILE A 26 13.79 -0.83 -19.09
C ILE A 26 14.06 -2.26 -19.55
N ASP A 27 14.50 -3.12 -18.64
CA ASP A 27 14.92 -4.48 -18.94
C ASP A 27 13.78 -5.35 -19.47
N LEU A 28 12.56 -5.07 -19.01
CA LEU A 28 11.37 -5.85 -19.37
C LEU A 28 10.52 -5.20 -20.48
N ILE A 29 11.00 -4.13 -21.12
CA ILE A 29 10.19 -3.37 -22.08
C ILE A 29 9.67 -4.21 -23.25
N SER A 30 10.48 -5.20 -23.69
CA SER A 30 10.14 -6.13 -24.77
C SER A 30 9.65 -7.50 -24.29
N ALA A 31 9.58 -7.73 -22.99
CA ALA A 31 9.18 -9.03 -22.45
C ALA A 31 7.66 -9.24 -22.62
N GLU A 32 7.30 -10.38 -23.21
CA GLU A 32 5.91 -10.82 -23.32
C GLU A 32 5.35 -11.12 -21.93
N GLY A 33 4.12 -10.69 -21.67
CA GLY A 33 3.48 -10.91 -20.37
C GLY A 33 4.08 -10.11 -19.20
N ARG A 34 4.91 -9.09 -19.49
CA ARG A 34 5.64 -8.28 -18.48
C ARG A 34 4.80 -7.75 -17.33
N SER A 35 3.50 -7.52 -17.55
CA SER A 35 2.58 -7.02 -16.52
C SER A 35 2.09 -8.10 -15.56
N TYR A 36 2.35 -9.37 -15.83
CA TYR A 36 1.86 -10.51 -15.05
C TYR A 36 2.96 -11.24 -14.26
N LEU A 37 4.18 -10.73 -14.27
CA LEU A 37 5.33 -11.42 -13.67
C LEU A 37 5.15 -11.64 -12.18
N LEU A 38 4.71 -10.62 -11.45
CA LEU A 38 4.49 -10.72 -10.01
C LEU A 38 3.31 -11.65 -9.69
N LYS A 39 2.20 -11.54 -10.44
CA LYS A 39 1.04 -12.44 -10.30
C LYS A 39 1.45 -13.91 -10.47
N ASN A 40 2.24 -14.20 -11.49
CA ASN A 40 2.72 -15.54 -11.77
C ASN A 40 3.67 -16.05 -10.67
N ALA A 41 4.57 -15.20 -10.17
CA ALA A 41 5.50 -15.54 -9.09
C ALA A 41 4.76 -15.83 -7.77
N ILE A 42 3.76 -15.04 -7.41
CA ILE A 42 2.91 -15.30 -6.23
C ILE A 42 2.14 -16.61 -6.41
N ALA A 43 1.54 -16.85 -7.57
CA ALA A 43 0.82 -18.09 -7.85
C ALA A 43 1.73 -19.32 -7.79
N GLU A 44 2.98 -19.19 -8.21
CA GLU A 44 3.99 -20.25 -8.08
C GLU A 44 4.36 -20.51 -6.62
N ALA A 45 4.59 -19.46 -5.83
CA ALA A 45 4.88 -19.59 -4.40
C ALA A 45 3.74 -20.33 -3.66
N VAL A 46 2.49 -19.98 -3.94
CA VAL A 46 1.32 -20.67 -3.36
C VAL A 46 1.27 -22.14 -3.78
N ARG A 47 1.53 -22.47 -5.04
CA ARG A 47 1.60 -23.86 -5.52
C ARG A 47 2.71 -24.66 -4.85
N ASN A 48 3.80 -24.01 -4.47
CA ASN A 48 4.92 -24.61 -3.75
C ASN A 48 4.68 -24.72 -2.22
N GLY A 49 3.46 -24.45 -1.76
CA GLY A 49 3.04 -24.65 -0.37
C GLY A 49 3.20 -23.44 0.54
N HIS A 50 3.58 -22.27 0.01
CA HIS A 50 3.58 -21.03 0.80
C HIS A 50 2.14 -20.53 0.95
N THR A 51 1.68 -20.41 2.20
CA THR A 51 0.34 -19.90 2.54
C THR A 51 0.47 -18.67 3.41
N TYR A 52 -0.25 -17.60 3.04
CA TYR A 52 -0.28 -16.34 3.78
C TYR A 52 -1.72 -15.87 3.91
N ASP A 53 -2.09 -15.32 5.07
CA ASP A 53 -3.39 -14.67 5.25
C ASP A 53 -3.44 -13.35 4.48
N PHE A 54 -2.31 -12.63 4.41
CA PHE A 54 -2.16 -11.36 3.70
C PHE A 54 -0.80 -11.27 2.99
N ILE A 55 -0.81 -10.68 1.79
CA ILE A 55 0.40 -10.28 1.06
C ILE A 55 0.29 -8.78 0.78
N PHE A 56 1.17 -7.99 1.41
CA PHE A 56 1.26 -6.56 1.18
C PHE A 56 2.33 -6.26 0.15
N ILE A 57 1.98 -5.50 -0.89
CA ILE A 57 2.89 -5.06 -1.94
C ILE A 57 3.11 -3.56 -1.78
N ASP A 58 4.27 -3.16 -1.27
CA ASP A 58 4.66 -1.75 -1.19
C ASP A 58 5.14 -1.28 -2.55
N CYS A 59 4.50 -0.23 -3.08
CA CYS A 59 4.70 0.26 -4.44
C CYS A 59 5.42 1.61 -4.46
N PRO A 60 6.29 1.86 -5.47
CA PRO A 60 6.84 3.19 -5.68
C PRO A 60 5.74 4.21 -6.04
N PRO A 61 5.95 5.52 -5.80
CA PRO A 61 4.95 6.56 -6.06
C PRO A 61 4.79 6.89 -7.55
N SER A 62 5.26 6.03 -8.45
CA SER A 62 5.17 6.18 -9.91
C SER A 62 4.23 5.14 -10.51
N LEU A 63 3.56 5.49 -11.61
CA LEU A 63 2.75 4.56 -12.39
C LEU A 63 3.62 3.80 -13.40
N SER A 64 4.64 3.12 -12.89
CA SER A 64 5.60 2.33 -13.66
C SER A 64 5.13 0.89 -13.87
N LEU A 65 5.91 0.08 -14.60
CA LEU A 65 5.65 -1.34 -14.78
C LEU A 65 5.59 -2.10 -13.45
N LEU A 66 6.34 -1.67 -12.43
CA LEU A 66 6.29 -2.26 -11.10
C LEU A 66 4.93 -2.07 -10.44
N THR A 67 4.38 -0.84 -10.49
CA THR A 67 3.04 -0.55 -9.97
C THR A 67 1.96 -1.30 -10.76
N VAL A 68 2.11 -1.40 -12.08
CA VAL A 68 1.19 -2.20 -12.92
C VAL A 68 1.23 -3.68 -12.51
N ASN A 69 2.41 -4.26 -12.29
CA ASN A 69 2.53 -5.64 -11.81
C ASN A 69 1.85 -5.85 -10.45
N ALA A 70 2.00 -4.91 -9.53
CA ALA A 70 1.34 -4.96 -8.24
C ALA A 70 -0.19 -4.94 -8.38
N LEU A 71 -0.74 -4.01 -9.17
CA LEU A 71 -2.19 -3.90 -9.42
C LEU A 71 -2.78 -5.11 -10.15
N VAL A 72 -2.00 -5.73 -11.04
CA VAL A 72 -2.41 -6.95 -11.74
C VAL A 72 -2.40 -8.17 -10.83
N ALA A 73 -1.49 -8.20 -9.85
CA ALA A 73 -1.37 -9.31 -8.90
C ALA A 73 -2.33 -9.20 -7.70
N ALA A 74 -2.72 -7.99 -7.31
CA ALA A 74 -3.48 -7.74 -6.09
C ALA A 74 -4.97 -8.08 -6.23
N ASP A 75 -5.59 -8.46 -5.12
CA ASP A 75 -7.05 -8.59 -4.96
C ASP A 75 -7.67 -7.22 -4.65
N SER A 76 -6.97 -6.38 -3.88
CA SER A 76 -7.44 -5.06 -3.50
C SER A 76 -6.30 -4.05 -3.33
N VAL A 77 -6.66 -2.76 -3.33
CA VAL A 77 -5.74 -1.64 -3.20
C VAL A 77 -6.14 -0.76 -2.02
N ILE A 78 -5.20 -0.52 -1.12
CA ILE A 78 -5.29 0.54 -0.11
C ILE A 78 -4.54 1.75 -0.66
N ILE A 79 -5.19 2.92 -0.65
CA ILE A 79 -4.64 4.15 -1.20
C ILE A 79 -4.32 5.11 -0.07
N PRO A 80 -3.04 5.28 0.32
CA PRO A 80 -2.66 6.32 1.26
C PRO A 80 -2.83 7.70 0.64
N LEU A 81 -3.59 8.57 1.30
CA LEU A 81 -3.83 9.94 0.92
C LEU A 81 -3.25 10.87 1.98
N GLN A 82 -2.19 11.60 1.65
CA GLN A 82 -1.68 12.62 2.56
C GLN A 82 -2.67 13.78 2.64
N SER A 83 -2.84 14.35 3.83
CA SER A 83 -3.74 15.49 4.04
C SER A 83 -3.13 16.81 3.57
N GLU A 84 -2.74 16.86 2.27
CA GLU A 84 -2.11 18.00 1.58
C GLU A 84 -2.86 18.37 0.29
N PHE A 85 -2.72 19.61 -0.16
CA PHE A 85 -3.55 20.21 -1.22
C PHE A 85 -3.61 19.40 -2.54
N PHE A 86 -2.47 18.91 -3.03
CA PHE A 86 -2.42 18.18 -4.30
C PHE A 86 -2.75 16.69 -4.21
N ALA A 87 -3.07 16.21 -3.02
CA ALA A 87 -3.29 14.77 -2.81
C ALA A 87 -4.52 14.24 -3.56
N LEU A 88 -5.60 15.02 -3.65
CA LEU A 88 -6.83 14.64 -4.35
C LEU A 88 -6.65 14.57 -5.88
N GLU A 89 -5.77 15.40 -6.44
CA GLU A 89 -5.44 15.33 -7.88
C GLU A 89 -4.70 14.02 -8.20
N GLY A 90 -3.69 13.67 -7.40
CA GLY A 90 -2.97 12.40 -7.53
C GLY A 90 -3.89 11.19 -7.37
N LEU A 91 -4.84 11.24 -6.42
CA LEU A 91 -5.85 10.22 -6.22
C LEU A 91 -6.70 10.01 -7.49
N SER A 92 -7.14 11.10 -8.13
CA SER A 92 -7.94 11.03 -9.36
C SER A 92 -7.20 10.30 -10.49
N GLN A 93 -5.91 10.57 -10.68
CA GLN A 93 -5.08 9.88 -11.68
C GLN A 93 -4.91 8.38 -11.35
N LEU A 94 -4.70 8.04 -10.09
CA LEU A 94 -4.61 6.65 -9.66
C LEU A 94 -5.94 5.90 -9.89
N MET A 95 -7.08 6.52 -9.61
CA MET A 95 -8.40 5.95 -9.88
C MET A 95 -8.62 5.63 -11.36
N LEU A 96 -8.15 6.48 -12.26
CA LEU A 96 -8.18 6.22 -13.71
C LEU A 96 -7.33 4.99 -14.06
N THR A 97 -6.12 4.90 -13.50
CA THR A 97 -5.23 3.75 -13.73
C THR A 97 -5.86 2.45 -13.21
N ILE A 98 -6.42 2.43 -12.01
CA ILE A 98 -7.10 1.27 -11.44
C ILE A 98 -8.25 0.83 -12.36
N ARG A 99 -9.05 1.79 -12.85
CA ARG A 99 -10.14 1.52 -13.79
C ARG A 99 -9.63 0.87 -15.08
N ASP A 100 -8.51 1.32 -15.62
CA ASP A 100 -7.95 0.77 -16.85
C ASP A 100 -7.36 -0.63 -16.61
N ILE A 101 -6.69 -0.88 -15.48
CA ILE A 101 -6.24 -2.22 -15.07
C ILE A 101 -7.42 -3.18 -14.93
N ARG A 102 -8.53 -2.74 -14.32
CA ARG A 102 -9.74 -3.57 -14.20
C ARG A 102 -10.31 -3.97 -15.54
N LYS A 103 -10.24 -3.09 -16.54
CA LYS A 103 -10.75 -3.39 -17.89
C LYS A 103 -9.85 -4.32 -18.70
N THR A 104 -8.54 -4.32 -18.44
CA THR A 104 -7.56 -4.92 -19.34
C THR A 104 -6.84 -6.13 -18.77
N ALA A 105 -6.60 -6.18 -17.45
CA ALA A 105 -5.66 -7.14 -16.87
C ALA A 105 -6.13 -7.79 -15.55
N ASN A 106 -6.97 -7.11 -14.75
CA ASN A 106 -7.44 -7.63 -13.46
C ASN A 106 -8.87 -7.11 -13.17
N ALA A 107 -9.89 -7.81 -13.68
CA ALA A 107 -11.29 -7.39 -13.55
C ALA A 107 -11.79 -7.42 -12.09
N ASP A 108 -11.19 -8.24 -11.25
CA ASP A 108 -11.59 -8.45 -9.85
C ASP A 108 -10.93 -7.48 -8.88
N LEU A 109 -9.97 -6.64 -9.36
CA LEU A 109 -9.29 -5.66 -8.52
C LEU A 109 -10.29 -4.69 -7.89
N ARG A 110 -10.36 -4.64 -6.57
CA ARG A 110 -11.20 -3.70 -5.83
C ARG A 110 -10.38 -2.64 -5.11
N ILE A 111 -11.02 -1.53 -4.78
CA ILE A 111 -10.44 -0.54 -3.86
C ILE A 111 -10.89 -0.93 -2.47
N GLU A 112 -9.94 -1.31 -1.61
CA GLU A 112 -10.18 -1.65 -0.20
C GLU A 112 -10.54 -0.39 0.59
N GLY A 113 -9.85 0.69 0.31
CA GLY A 113 -10.16 1.98 0.89
C GLY A 113 -9.08 3.02 0.67
N VAL A 114 -9.46 4.28 0.94
CA VAL A 114 -8.56 5.44 0.97
C VAL A 114 -8.24 5.75 2.43
N LEU A 115 -6.94 5.70 2.76
CA LEU A 115 -6.43 5.95 4.10
C LEU A 115 -5.87 7.37 4.19
N VAL A 116 -6.54 8.25 4.92
CA VAL A 116 -6.01 9.60 5.18
C VAL A 116 -4.84 9.51 6.15
N THR A 117 -3.69 10.02 5.74
CA THR A 117 -2.44 9.96 6.49
C THR A 117 -1.87 11.35 6.76
N MET A 118 -0.91 11.42 7.69
CA MET A 118 -0.24 12.65 8.09
C MET A 118 -1.22 13.74 8.60
N THR A 119 -2.34 13.32 9.20
CA THR A 119 -3.36 14.26 9.71
C THR A 119 -2.81 15.11 10.85
N ASP A 120 -3.13 16.39 10.82
CA ASP A 120 -2.86 17.33 11.94
C ASP A 120 -4.10 18.16 12.22
N ASN A 121 -4.76 17.89 13.35
CA ASN A 121 -5.98 18.58 13.78
C ASN A 121 -5.79 20.09 14.06
N ARG A 122 -4.56 20.58 14.13
CA ARG A 122 -4.25 22.00 14.28
C ARG A 122 -4.15 22.71 12.92
N ASN A 123 -4.08 21.95 11.82
CA ASN A 123 -3.96 22.47 10.46
C ASN A 123 -5.31 22.42 9.75
N ARG A 124 -5.88 23.59 9.44
CA ARG A 124 -7.15 23.71 8.71
C ARG A 124 -7.12 23.05 7.34
N LEU A 125 -5.98 23.12 6.63
CA LEU A 125 -5.85 22.47 5.31
C LEU A 125 -6.00 20.95 5.46
N SER A 126 -5.35 20.35 6.47
CA SER A 126 -5.46 18.92 6.74
C SER A 126 -6.92 18.50 7.01
N GLN A 127 -7.66 19.30 7.79
CA GLN A 127 -9.07 19.04 8.08
C GLN A 127 -9.95 19.16 6.82
N ASN A 128 -9.70 20.17 5.98
CA ASN A 128 -10.44 20.36 4.75
C ASN A 128 -10.21 19.20 3.77
N VAL A 129 -8.96 18.75 3.57
CA VAL A 129 -8.65 17.61 2.69
C VAL A 129 -9.31 16.32 3.18
N GLU A 130 -9.33 16.07 4.49
CA GLU A 130 -10.04 14.94 5.05
C GLU A 130 -11.56 15.06 4.83
N ALA A 131 -12.15 16.22 5.06
CA ALA A 131 -13.57 16.45 4.84
C ALA A 131 -13.96 16.27 3.36
N ASP A 132 -13.18 16.85 2.43
CA ASP A 132 -13.38 16.72 0.99
C ASP A 132 -13.27 15.25 0.53
N ALA A 133 -12.29 14.51 1.07
CA ALA A 133 -12.15 13.09 0.76
C ALA A 133 -13.39 12.30 1.23
N ARG A 134 -13.87 12.54 2.45
CA ARG A 134 -15.07 11.87 2.99
C ARG A 134 -16.34 12.25 2.25
N GLU A 135 -16.49 13.50 1.86
CA GLU A 135 -17.65 13.99 1.10
C GLU A 135 -17.72 13.35 -0.30
N ASN A 136 -16.57 13.26 -1.00
CA ASN A 136 -16.53 12.79 -2.38
C ASN A 136 -16.42 11.27 -2.53
N LEU A 137 -15.83 10.56 -1.56
CA LEU A 137 -15.55 9.12 -1.63
C LEU A 137 -16.39 8.30 -0.64
N GLY A 138 -17.05 8.93 0.32
CA GLY A 138 -17.96 8.27 1.25
C GLY A 138 -17.30 7.11 2.01
N GLU A 139 -17.92 5.95 1.94
CA GLU A 139 -17.51 4.72 2.63
C GLU A 139 -16.17 4.15 2.16
N LEU A 140 -15.66 4.60 1.01
CA LEU A 140 -14.31 4.20 0.57
C LEU A 140 -13.22 4.78 1.47
N VAL A 141 -13.47 5.86 2.22
CA VAL A 141 -12.49 6.40 3.15
C VAL A 141 -12.53 5.59 4.45
N PHE A 142 -11.37 5.11 4.90
CA PHE A 142 -11.27 4.44 6.19
C PHE A 142 -11.73 5.39 7.31
N ASN A 143 -12.42 4.85 8.33
CA ASN A 143 -12.75 5.61 9.55
C ASN A 143 -11.49 6.00 10.31
N THR A 144 -10.49 5.08 10.29
CA THR A 144 -9.19 5.32 10.88
C THR A 144 -8.36 6.27 10.02
N THR A 145 -7.71 7.24 10.66
CA THR A 145 -6.69 8.10 10.05
C THR A 145 -5.34 7.94 10.74
N ILE A 146 -4.25 8.14 10.00
CA ILE A 146 -2.90 8.08 10.57
C ILE A 146 -2.41 9.50 10.84
N PRO A 147 -2.21 9.89 12.11
CA PRO A 147 -1.75 11.21 12.45
C PRO A 147 -0.26 11.40 12.10
N ARG A 148 0.13 12.65 11.83
CA ARG A 148 1.53 13.02 11.80
C ARG A 148 2.16 12.69 13.17
N ASN A 149 3.16 11.82 13.19
CA ASN A 149 3.72 11.31 14.43
C ASN A 149 5.24 11.08 14.28
N VAL A 150 6.02 11.69 15.17
CA VAL A 150 7.50 11.61 15.15
C VAL A 150 7.97 10.16 15.33
N ARG A 151 7.30 9.36 16.16
CA ARG A 151 7.67 7.95 16.41
C ARG A 151 7.54 7.08 15.17
N VAL A 152 6.54 7.35 14.33
CA VAL A 152 6.39 6.68 13.02
C VAL A 152 7.55 7.02 12.09
N SER A 153 8.04 8.26 12.14
CA SER A 153 9.18 8.69 11.30
C SER A 153 10.53 8.21 11.83
N GLU A 154 10.67 8.01 13.14
CA GLU A 154 11.91 7.56 13.79
C GLU A 154 12.12 6.04 13.68
N ALA A 155 11.05 5.25 13.82
CA ALA A 155 11.11 3.79 13.88
C ALA A 155 11.93 3.13 12.74
N PRO A 156 11.83 3.58 11.46
CA PRO A 156 12.64 3.03 10.37
C PRO A 156 14.15 3.18 10.58
N SER A 157 14.61 4.23 11.26
CA SER A 157 16.04 4.44 11.56
C SER A 157 16.60 3.37 12.50
N PHE A 158 15.74 2.67 13.22
CA PHE A 158 16.08 1.56 14.10
C PHE A 158 15.77 0.20 13.46
N SER A 159 15.29 0.18 12.21
CA SER A 159 14.90 -1.04 11.49
C SER A 159 13.84 -1.87 12.20
N ILE A 160 12.95 -1.22 12.95
CA ILE A 160 11.83 -1.84 13.65
C ILE A 160 10.53 -1.08 13.35
N PRO A 161 9.36 -1.75 13.35
CA PRO A 161 8.09 -1.06 13.14
C PRO A 161 7.72 -0.20 14.36
N VAL A 162 6.93 0.84 14.12
CA VAL A 162 6.46 1.74 15.19
C VAL A 162 5.73 0.99 16.32
N LEU A 163 5.07 -0.11 16.00
CA LEU A 163 4.37 -0.96 16.97
C LEU A 163 5.30 -1.56 18.03
N SER A 164 6.56 -1.82 17.64
CA SER A 164 7.62 -2.33 18.55
C SER A 164 8.49 -1.19 19.09
N TYR A 165 8.65 -0.10 18.31
CA TYR A 165 9.46 1.06 18.69
C TYR A 165 8.85 1.87 19.84
N ASP A 166 7.57 2.23 19.70
CA ASP A 166 6.78 2.94 20.71
C ASP A 166 5.32 2.49 20.63
N THR A 167 5.02 1.42 21.34
CA THR A 167 3.71 0.74 21.30
C THR A 167 2.55 1.63 21.76
N ASN A 168 2.82 2.66 22.56
CA ASN A 168 1.81 3.57 23.12
C ASN A 168 1.70 4.89 22.35
N SER A 169 2.50 5.07 21.28
CA SER A 169 2.41 6.26 20.45
C SER A 169 1.07 6.32 19.72
N LYS A 170 0.58 7.54 19.46
CA LYS A 170 -0.64 7.76 18.67
C LYS A 170 -0.57 7.11 17.28
N GLY A 171 0.64 7.05 16.70
CA GLY A 171 0.87 6.37 15.43
C GLY A 171 0.67 4.86 15.55
N ALA A 172 1.25 4.21 16.56
CA ALA A 172 1.10 2.78 16.80
C ALA A 172 -0.37 2.40 17.07
N GLU A 173 -1.08 3.22 17.88
CA GLU A 173 -2.51 3.02 18.12
C GLU A 173 -3.34 3.13 16.85
N ALA A 174 -3.03 4.13 15.99
CA ALA A 174 -3.73 4.33 14.73
C ALA A 174 -3.53 3.14 13.78
N TYR A 175 -2.30 2.62 13.65
CA TYR A 175 -2.04 1.44 12.82
C TYR A 175 -2.73 0.17 13.35
N ARG A 176 -2.87 -0.02 14.67
CA ARG A 176 -3.67 -1.12 15.21
C ARG A 176 -5.15 -1.00 14.87
N LYS A 177 -5.70 0.21 14.98
CA LYS A 177 -7.10 0.47 14.59
C LYS A 177 -7.31 0.21 13.11
N LEU A 178 -6.38 0.66 12.26
CA LEU A 178 -6.42 0.37 10.83
C LEU A 178 -6.40 -1.12 10.54
N ALA A 179 -5.53 -1.89 11.20
CA ALA A 179 -5.46 -3.34 11.02
C ALA A 179 -6.80 -4.01 11.36
N LEU A 180 -7.42 -3.63 12.48
CA LEU A 180 -8.74 -4.13 12.86
C LEU A 180 -9.82 -3.74 11.85
N GLU A 181 -9.78 -2.52 11.33
CA GLU A 181 -10.73 -2.04 10.32
C GLU A 181 -10.57 -2.80 9.00
N ILE A 182 -9.33 -3.10 8.55
CA ILE A 182 -9.07 -3.90 7.35
C ILE A 182 -9.58 -5.34 7.52
N ILE A 183 -9.34 -5.97 8.67
CA ILE A 183 -9.76 -7.34 8.93
C ILE A 183 -11.30 -7.45 9.00
N SER A 184 -11.99 -6.38 9.36
CA SER A 184 -13.46 -6.37 9.51
C SER A 184 -14.22 -6.02 8.22
N ARG A 185 -13.54 -5.56 7.17
CA ARG A 185 -14.13 -5.27 5.85
C ARG A 185 -14.20 -6.51 4.97
#